data_cf52a11c087c7b6a3764c2c8f3188627
#
_entry.id   cf52a11c087c7b6a3764c2c8f3188627
#
_cell.length_a   1.000
_cell.length_b   1.000
_cell.length_c   1.000
_cell.angle_alpha   90.00
_cell.angle_beta   90.00
_cell.angle_gamma   90.00
#
_symmetry.space_group_name_H-M   'P 1'
#
loop_
_entity.id
_entity.type
_entity.pdbx_description
1 polymer ?
#
loop_
_entity_poly.entity_id
_entity_poly.type
_entity_poly.pdbx_seq_one_letter_code
_entity_poly.pdbx_strand_id
1 'polypeptide(L)'
;MFGGGGAKAIAHVGAFQAMQQAGLTPGAIVATSLGAVIGAALAAGATPDDVAIAARSLSRKDVAPLDVASLLKGVFASHILKAEGLRRTVARFVPAQSFAQLKIPLTVTATDLDSGDLVLFGALGQDVPLHDALYASCALPLYYPPARLDGRRLADGGLRAVLPLAPAQRIPADLVVAVHVGPGFDERLPPASAPSRLLPPPLVRAHGEAERIMMAAQAERAIAEWPRDAAKLVVVRPVAEREATFAVQEMDRYLRAGYDATKRALET
;
A
#
# COMPACT_ATOMS: atom_id res chain seq x y z
N MET A 1 -5.56 4.91 -8.79
CA MET A 1 -4.40 5.06 -7.91
C MET A 1 -4.65 4.32 -6.60
N PHE A 2 -3.64 3.60 -6.08
CA PHE A 2 -3.79 2.75 -4.90
C PHE A 2 -2.82 3.18 -3.80
N GLY A 3 -3.37 3.71 -2.69
CA GLY A 3 -2.59 4.15 -1.54
C GLY A 3 -2.05 3.00 -0.69
N GLY A 4 -1.03 3.29 0.12
CA GLY A 4 -0.52 2.37 1.15
C GLY A 4 -1.50 2.24 2.32
N GLY A 5 -1.51 1.09 3.01
CA GLY A 5 -2.41 0.91 4.16
C GLY A 5 -2.43 -0.49 4.77
N GLY A 6 -1.37 -1.27 4.61
CA GLY A 6 -1.27 -2.61 5.19
C GLY A 6 -2.39 -3.55 4.70
N ALA A 7 -2.97 -4.35 5.58
CA ALA A 7 -4.03 -5.30 5.21
C ALA A 7 -5.29 -4.64 4.62
N LYS A 8 -5.53 -3.34 4.91
CA LYS A 8 -6.62 -2.58 4.28
C LYS A 8 -6.48 -2.47 2.76
N ALA A 9 -5.26 -2.69 2.20
CA ALA A 9 -5.02 -2.63 0.77
C ALA A 9 -5.88 -3.61 -0.06
N ILE A 10 -6.43 -4.66 0.54
CA ILE A 10 -7.38 -5.54 -0.15
C ILE A 10 -8.65 -4.79 -0.63
N ALA A 11 -8.98 -3.65 -0.03
CA ALA A 11 -10.06 -2.78 -0.49
C ALA A 11 -9.85 -2.26 -1.93
N HIS A 12 -8.58 -2.20 -2.40
CA HIS A 12 -8.28 -1.84 -3.79
C HIS A 12 -8.85 -2.86 -4.78
N VAL A 13 -8.93 -4.13 -4.40
CA VAL A 13 -9.54 -5.18 -5.24
C VAL A 13 -11.04 -4.89 -5.44
N GLY A 14 -11.76 -4.61 -4.35
CA GLY A 14 -13.17 -4.23 -4.45
C GLY A 14 -13.39 -2.92 -5.22
N ALA A 15 -12.52 -1.94 -5.00
CA ALA A 15 -12.55 -0.69 -5.76
C ALA A 15 -12.33 -0.92 -7.26
N PHE A 16 -11.37 -1.75 -7.63
CA PHE A 16 -11.10 -2.12 -9.02
C PHE A 16 -12.30 -2.82 -9.65
N GLN A 17 -12.93 -3.75 -8.93
CA GLN A 17 -14.16 -4.43 -9.37
C GLN A 17 -15.31 -3.44 -9.61
N ALA A 18 -15.52 -2.47 -8.71
CA ALA A 18 -16.54 -1.44 -8.90
C ALA A 18 -16.27 -0.54 -10.11
N MET A 19 -14.99 -0.18 -10.34
CA MET A 19 -14.60 0.56 -11.55
C MET A 19 -14.89 -0.23 -12.82
N GLN A 20 -14.55 -1.53 -12.88
CA GLN A 20 -14.84 -2.37 -14.04
C GLN A 20 -16.35 -2.47 -14.32
N GLN A 21 -17.18 -2.61 -13.28
CA GLN A 21 -18.64 -2.64 -13.43
C GLN A 21 -19.22 -1.29 -13.91
N ALA A 22 -18.55 -0.19 -13.58
CA ALA A 22 -18.89 1.13 -14.11
C ALA A 22 -18.35 1.37 -15.54
N GLY A 23 -17.75 0.36 -16.19
CA GLY A 23 -17.17 0.48 -17.53
C GLY A 23 -15.83 1.19 -17.57
N LEU A 24 -15.20 1.44 -16.43
CA LEU A 24 -13.91 2.10 -16.33
C LEU A 24 -12.77 1.09 -16.35
N THR A 25 -11.87 1.22 -17.32
CA THR A 25 -10.63 0.45 -17.40
C THR A 25 -9.46 1.38 -17.15
N PRO A 26 -8.62 1.15 -16.11
CA PRO A 26 -7.47 2.00 -15.87
C PRO A 26 -6.46 1.95 -17.01
N GLY A 27 -6.07 3.11 -17.55
CA GLY A 27 -4.97 3.24 -18.50
C GLY A 27 -3.60 3.15 -17.83
N ALA A 28 -3.52 3.44 -16.53
CA ALA A 28 -2.31 3.31 -15.73
C ALA A 28 -2.64 3.15 -14.23
N ILE A 29 -1.73 2.56 -13.48
CA ILE A 29 -1.82 2.44 -12.02
C ILE A 29 -0.58 3.11 -11.40
N VAL A 30 -0.81 3.97 -10.39
CA VAL A 30 0.24 4.50 -9.50
C VAL A 30 -0.06 4.00 -8.10
N ALA A 31 0.92 3.40 -7.43
CA ALA A 31 0.63 2.69 -6.19
C ALA A 31 1.78 2.70 -5.18
N THR A 32 1.43 2.59 -3.90
CA THR A 32 2.33 2.61 -2.75
C THR A 32 2.11 1.39 -1.86
N SER A 33 3.20 0.79 -1.35
CA SER A 33 3.18 -0.26 -0.32
C SER A 33 2.35 -1.48 -0.76
N LEU A 34 1.54 -2.08 0.10
CA LEU A 34 0.66 -3.20 -0.30
C LEU A 34 -0.35 -2.83 -1.39
N GLY A 35 -0.67 -1.53 -1.54
CA GLY A 35 -1.41 -1.06 -2.71
C GLY A 35 -0.66 -1.32 -4.03
N ALA A 36 0.67 -1.25 -4.01
CA ALA A 36 1.49 -1.58 -5.18
C ALA A 36 1.50 -3.09 -5.49
N VAL A 37 1.49 -3.94 -4.47
CA VAL A 37 1.38 -5.41 -4.67
C VAL A 37 0.05 -5.77 -5.30
N ILE A 38 -1.06 -5.24 -4.78
CA ILE A 38 -2.40 -5.44 -5.36
C ILE A 38 -2.46 -4.84 -6.79
N GLY A 39 -1.93 -3.62 -6.96
CA GLY A 39 -1.86 -2.96 -8.27
C GLY A 39 -1.07 -3.78 -9.29
N ALA A 40 0.05 -4.37 -8.90
CA ALA A 40 0.88 -5.22 -9.76
C ALA A 40 0.17 -6.52 -10.15
N ALA A 41 -0.53 -7.17 -9.21
CA ALA A 41 -1.32 -8.38 -9.50
C ALA A 41 -2.42 -8.09 -10.53
N LEU A 42 -3.19 -7.02 -10.32
CA LEU A 42 -4.24 -6.59 -11.25
C LEU A 42 -3.66 -6.13 -12.60
N ALA A 43 -2.53 -5.41 -12.58
CA ALA A 43 -1.83 -4.97 -13.80
C ALA A 43 -1.26 -6.15 -14.61
N ALA A 44 -0.86 -7.23 -13.95
CA ALA A 44 -0.45 -8.48 -14.60
C ALA A 44 -1.63 -9.23 -15.25
N GLY A 45 -2.86 -8.87 -14.91
CA GLY A 45 -4.09 -9.43 -15.44
C GLY A 45 -4.75 -10.47 -14.55
N ALA A 46 -4.38 -10.54 -13.25
CA ALA A 46 -5.14 -11.29 -12.28
C ALA A 46 -6.56 -10.69 -12.15
N THR A 47 -7.55 -11.55 -12.03
CA THR A 47 -8.91 -11.09 -11.75
C THR A 47 -9.04 -10.64 -10.30
N PRO A 48 -10.01 -9.76 -9.97
CA PRO A 48 -10.33 -9.43 -8.58
C PRO A 48 -10.54 -10.67 -7.70
N ASP A 49 -11.17 -11.72 -8.23
CA ASP A 49 -11.43 -12.96 -7.50
C ASP A 49 -10.14 -13.75 -7.24
N ASP A 50 -9.21 -13.82 -8.20
CA ASP A 50 -7.90 -14.46 -7.99
C ASP A 50 -7.13 -13.80 -6.86
N VAL A 51 -7.11 -12.47 -6.85
CA VAL A 51 -6.43 -11.69 -5.80
C VAL A 51 -7.12 -11.89 -4.46
N ALA A 52 -8.44 -11.91 -4.41
CA ALA A 52 -9.21 -12.15 -3.18
C ALA A 52 -8.95 -13.58 -2.62
N ILE A 53 -8.91 -14.60 -3.48
CA ILE A 53 -8.60 -15.98 -3.09
C ILE A 53 -7.18 -16.06 -2.52
N ALA A 54 -6.20 -15.45 -3.20
CA ALA A 54 -4.81 -15.39 -2.73
C ALA A 54 -4.73 -14.70 -1.35
N ALA A 55 -5.47 -13.60 -1.17
CA ALA A 55 -5.49 -12.86 0.08
C ALA A 55 -6.07 -13.68 1.25
N ARG A 56 -7.22 -14.34 1.05
CA ARG A 56 -7.85 -15.20 2.08
C ARG A 56 -6.95 -16.34 2.56
N SER A 57 -6.01 -16.77 1.73
CA SER A 57 -5.07 -17.83 2.07
C SER A 57 -3.87 -17.36 2.87
N LEU A 58 -3.73 -16.03 3.11
CA LEU A 58 -2.65 -15.47 3.93
C LEU A 58 -2.97 -15.56 5.42
N SER A 59 -1.97 -15.97 6.17
CA SER A 59 -1.97 -15.84 7.63
C SER A 59 -1.02 -14.71 8.06
N ARG A 60 -1.19 -14.22 9.28
CA ARG A 60 -0.24 -13.24 9.85
C ARG A 60 1.20 -13.75 9.87
N LYS A 61 1.42 -15.07 10.04
CA LYS A 61 2.75 -15.67 10.03
C LYS A 61 3.40 -15.66 8.66
N ASP A 62 2.61 -15.68 7.59
CA ASP A 62 3.13 -15.60 6.23
C ASP A 62 3.65 -14.21 5.90
N VAL A 63 2.91 -13.19 6.30
CA VAL A 63 3.23 -11.77 6.01
C VAL A 63 4.27 -11.22 6.98
N ALA A 64 4.11 -11.49 8.29
CA ALA A 64 4.87 -10.87 9.37
C ALA A 64 5.57 -11.89 10.29
N PRO A 65 6.45 -12.76 9.75
CA PRO A 65 7.24 -13.66 10.60
C PRO A 65 8.26 -12.86 11.42
N LEU A 66 8.30 -13.08 12.73
CA LEU A 66 9.25 -12.42 13.63
C LEU A 66 10.68 -12.81 13.32
N ASP A 67 11.58 -11.85 13.33
CA ASP A 67 13.02 -12.07 13.28
C ASP A 67 13.57 -12.18 14.72
N VAL A 68 13.59 -13.42 15.23
CA VAL A 68 14.08 -13.71 16.59
C VAL A 68 15.53 -13.28 16.77
N ALA A 69 16.39 -13.46 15.75
CA ALA A 69 17.80 -13.07 15.81
C ALA A 69 17.96 -11.54 15.91
N SER A 70 17.10 -10.79 15.21
CA SER A 70 17.08 -9.32 15.35
C SER A 70 16.53 -8.91 16.72
N LEU A 71 15.46 -9.53 17.20
CA LEU A 71 14.86 -9.21 18.50
C LEU A 71 15.80 -9.45 19.68
N LEU A 72 16.69 -10.47 19.61
CA LEU A 72 17.72 -10.72 20.63
C LEU A 72 18.73 -9.57 20.77
N LYS A 73 18.85 -8.69 19.78
CA LYS A 73 19.69 -7.49 19.84
C LYS A 73 19.06 -6.36 20.67
N GLY A 74 17.82 -6.51 21.12
CA GLY A 74 17.10 -5.51 21.92
C GLY A 74 17.07 -4.15 21.22
N VAL A 75 17.55 -3.12 21.88
CA VAL A 75 17.57 -1.73 21.37
C VAL A 75 18.47 -1.52 20.12
N PHE A 76 19.34 -2.48 19.83
CA PHE A 76 20.18 -2.47 18.61
C PHE A 76 19.55 -3.23 17.44
N ALA A 77 18.32 -3.71 17.57
CA ALA A 77 17.59 -4.30 16.47
C ALA A 77 17.25 -3.25 15.40
N SER A 78 17.56 -3.56 14.14
CA SER A 78 17.24 -2.67 13.01
C SER A 78 15.84 -2.92 12.43
N HIS A 79 15.22 -4.07 12.73
CA HIS A 79 13.89 -4.49 12.28
C HIS A 79 13.37 -5.62 13.16
N ILE A 80 12.06 -5.88 13.09
CA ILE A 80 11.40 -6.90 13.91
C ILE A 80 10.85 -8.07 13.10
N LEU A 81 10.72 -7.94 11.78
CA LEU A 81 10.16 -8.95 10.87
C LEU A 81 11.19 -9.38 9.83
N LYS A 82 11.10 -10.63 9.39
CA LYS A 82 11.95 -11.18 8.33
C LYS A 82 11.49 -10.68 6.94
N ALA A 83 12.43 -10.25 6.11
CA ALA A 83 12.18 -9.85 4.73
C ALA A 83 11.54 -10.96 3.88
N GLU A 84 11.94 -12.20 4.11
CA GLU A 84 11.50 -13.38 3.34
C GLU A 84 9.98 -13.60 3.39
N GLY A 85 9.31 -13.25 4.49
CA GLY A 85 7.86 -13.33 4.59
C GLY A 85 7.18 -12.41 3.58
N LEU A 86 7.58 -11.14 3.57
CA LEU A 86 7.07 -10.14 2.64
C LEU A 86 7.43 -10.50 1.18
N ARG A 87 8.68 -10.93 0.90
CA ARG A 87 9.10 -11.35 -0.44
C ARG A 87 8.30 -12.55 -0.96
N ARG A 88 8.02 -13.55 -0.12
CA ARG A 88 7.14 -14.68 -0.49
C ARG A 88 5.71 -14.22 -0.77
N THR A 89 5.21 -13.29 0.01
CA THR A 89 3.87 -12.71 -0.21
C THR A 89 3.82 -12.00 -1.55
N VAL A 90 4.79 -11.13 -1.86
CA VAL A 90 4.90 -10.47 -3.18
C VAL A 90 4.90 -11.50 -4.31
N ALA A 91 5.78 -12.51 -4.25
CA ALA A 91 5.89 -13.54 -5.28
C ALA A 91 4.61 -14.36 -5.47
N ARG A 92 3.83 -14.56 -4.40
CA ARG A 92 2.55 -15.28 -4.45
C ARG A 92 1.46 -14.49 -5.16
N PHE A 93 1.41 -13.16 -4.94
CA PHE A 93 0.41 -12.29 -5.57
C PHE A 93 0.77 -11.91 -6.99
N VAL A 94 2.06 -11.78 -7.29
CA VAL A 94 2.56 -11.21 -8.54
C VAL A 94 3.50 -12.21 -9.20
N PRO A 95 3.01 -13.04 -10.13
CA PRO A 95 3.85 -13.98 -10.87
C PRO A 95 4.77 -13.27 -11.88
N ALA A 96 4.42 -12.06 -12.34
CA ALA A 96 5.26 -11.25 -13.23
C ALA A 96 6.57 -10.84 -12.54
N GLN A 97 7.70 -10.90 -13.27
CA GLN A 97 9.04 -10.60 -12.76
C GLN A 97 9.53 -9.20 -13.16
N SER A 98 8.91 -8.60 -14.17
CA SER A 98 9.29 -7.29 -14.71
C SER A 98 8.07 -6.42 -15.00
N PHE A 99 8.25 -5.10 -15.03
CA PHE A 99 7.20 -4.15 -15.42
C PHE A 99 6.73 -4.36 -16.86
N ALA A 100 7.61 -4.83 -17.75
CA ALA A 100 7.26 -5.12 -19.14
C ALA A 100 6.24 -6.27 -19.32
N GLN A 101 6.09 -7.15 -18.32
CA GLN A 101 5.10 -8.24 -18.34
C GLN A 101 3.70 -7.78 -17.90
N LEU A 102 3.55 -6.54 -17.47
CA LEU A 102 2.28 -6.01 -16.99
C LEU A 102 1.42 -5.53 -18.17
N LYS A 103 0.12 -5.83 -18.14
CA LYS A 103 -0.86 -5.39 -19.15
C LYS A 103 -1.30 -3.94 -18.95
N ILE A 104 -1.20 -3.43 -17.72
CA ILE A 104 -1.48 -2.03 -17.38
C ILE A 104 -0.17 -1.40 -16.89
N PRO A 105 0.26 -0.26 -17.45
CA PRO A 105 1.43 0.47 -16.96
C PRO A 105 1.33 0.72 -15.45
N LEU A 106 2.34 0.31 -14.69
CA LEU A 106 2.39 0.47 -13.24
C LEU A 106 3.56 1.35 -12.84
N THR A 107 3.30 2.30 -11.94
CA THR A 107 4.32 3.04 -11.20
C THR A 107 4.25 2.66 -9.73
N VAL A 108 5.38 2.24 -9.18
CA VAL A 108 5.55 1.88 -7.78
C VAL A 108 6.39 2.95 -7.08
N THR A 109 5.99 3.38 -5.90
CA THR A 109 6.74 4.37 -5.10
C THR A 109 7.56 3.70 -4.01
N ALA A 110 8.74 4.24 -3.74
CA ALA A 110 9.56 3.94 -2.56
C ALA A 110 10.17 5.23 -2.01
N THR A 111 10.80 5.16 -0.85
CA THR A 111 11.49 6.28 -0.22
C THR A 111 12.97 5.96 -0.07
N ASP A 112 13.84 6.83 -0.56
CA ASP A 112 15.27 6.76 -0.29
C ASP A 112 15.55 7.24 1.15
N LEU A 113 16.13 6.38 1.97
CA LEU A 113 16.40 6.70 3.38
C LEU A 113 17.58 7.64 3.58
N ASP A 114 18.44 7.78 2.59
CA ASP A 114 19.64 8.61 2.70
C ASP A 114 19.35 10.06 2.29
N SER A 115 18.57 10.27 1.21
CA SER A 115 18.18 11.61 0.73
C SER A 115 16.81 12.06 1.21
N GLY A 116 15.91 11.13 1.57
CA GLY A 116 14.50 11.40 1.84
C GLY A 116 13.65 11.57 0.56
N ASP A 117 14.20 11.30 -0.61
CA ASP A 117 13.49 11.49 -1.88
C ASP A 117 12.45 10.41 -2.13
N LEU A 118 11.39 10.80 -2.85
CA LEU A 118 10.46 9.85 -3.44
C LEU A 118 11.10 9.20 -4.67
N VAL A 119 11.24 7.88 -4.65
CA VAL A 119 11.75 7.08 -5.76
C VAL A 119 10.58 6.44 -6.49
N LEU A 120 10.61 6.49 -7.82
CA LEU A 120 9.61 5.88 -8.69
C LEU A 120 10.23 4.74 -9.50
N PHE A 121 9.48 3.65 -9.61
CA PHE A 121 9.83 2.49 -10.43
C PHE A 121 8.74 2.21 -11.47
N GLY A 122 9.14 1.62 -12.60
CA GLY A 122 8.24 1.25 -13.69
C GLY A 122 7.89 2.41 -14.60
N ALA A 123 6.61 2.57 -14.94
CA ALA A 123 6.17 3.45 -16.03
C ALA A 123 6.63 4.92 -15.94
N LEU A 124 6.78 5.47 -14.74
CA LEU A 124 7.26 6.84 -14.51
C LEU A 124 8.66 6.91 -13.88
N GLY A 125 9.34 5.80 -13.73
CA GLY A 125 10.60 5.75 -12.98
C GLY A 125 11.59 4.74 -13.53
N GLN A 126 12.46 4.27 -12.65
CA GLN A 126 13.52 3.33 -12.96
C GLN A 126 12.95 1.95 -13.27
N ASP A 127 13.52 1.27 -14.26
CA ASP A 127 13.23 -0.14 -14.55
C ASP A 127 14.16 -1.01 -13.72
N VAL A 128 13.58 -1.74 -12.78
CA VAL A 128 14.26 -2.68 -11.88
C VAL A 128 13.43 -3.96 -11.80
N PRO A 129 13.95 -5.09 -11.26
CA PRO A 129 13.12 -6.26 -11.04
C PRO A 129 11.85 -5.91 -10.25
N LEU A 130 10.69 -6.29 -10.77
CA LEU A 130 9.37 -5.90 -10.22
C LEU A 130 9.25 -6.28 -8.73
N HIS A 131 9.67 -7.47 -8.34
CA HIS A 131 9.58 -7.94 -6.97
C HIS A 131 10.48 -7.11 -6.02
N ASP A 132 11.61 -6.60 -6.48
CA ASP A 132 12.48 -5.74 -5.67
C ASP A 132 11.86 -4.36 -5.49
N ALA A 133 11.25 -3.79 -6.52
CA ALA A 133 10.47 -2.55 -6.41
C ALA A 133 9.31 -2.69 -5.43
N LEU A 134 8.56 -3.80 -5.52
CA LEU A 134 7.43 -4.08 -4.63
C LEU A 134 7.87 -4.30 -3.18
N TYR A 135 9.00 -5.01 -2.97
CA TYR A 135 9.58 -5.15 -1.65
C TYR A 135 10.01 -3.80 -1.07
N ALA A 136 10.73 -2.99 -1.86
CA ALA A 136 11.15 -1.65 -1.44
C ALA A 136 9.96 -0.78 -1.03
N SER A 137 8.90 -0.81 -1.85
CA SER A 137 7.65 -0.07 -1.59
C SER A 137 6.94 -0.47 -0.30
N CYS A 138 7.14 -1.70 0.18
CA CYS A 138 6.50 -2.27 1.37
C CYS A 138 7.45 -2.38 2.58
N ALA A 139 8.73 -1.98 2.45
CA ALA A 139 9.73 -2.10 3.51
C ALA A 139 9.55 -1.01 4.57
N LEU A 140 8.45 -1.09 5.34
CA LEU A 140 8.14 -0.13 6.40
C LEU A 140 9.21 -0.18 7.49
N PRO A 141 9.85 0.97 7.83
CA PRO A 141 10.87 1.04 8.87
C PRO A 141 10.38 0.46 10.19
N LEU A 142 11.30 0.01 11.03
CA LEU A 142 11.07 -0.76 12.23
C LEU A 142 10.56 -2.18 11.94
N TYR A 143 9.64 -2.37 10.98
CA TYR A 143 9.09 -3.69 10.68
C TYR A 143 10.01 -4.51 9.80
N TYR A 144 10.50 -3.96 8.69
CA TYR A 144 11.32 -4.69 7.71
C TYR A 144 12.68 -4.03 7.49
N PRO A 145 13.72 -4.83 7.14
CA PRO A 145 14.98 -4.27 6.71
C PRO A 145 14.79 -3.49 5.40
N PRO A 146 15.50 -2.34 5.23
CA PRO A 146 15.44 -1.59 3.97
C PRO A 146 15.87 -2.43 2.78
N ALA A 147 15.23 -2.22 1.63
CA ALA A 147 15.71 -2.75 0.37
C ALA A 147 17.04 -2.07 -0.02
N ARG A 148 17.92 -2.83 -0.67
CA ARG A 148 19.18 -2.30 -1.23
C ARG A 148 19.12 -2.46 -2.74
N LEU A 149 18.98 -1.35 -3.47
CA LEU A 149 18.95 -1.30 -4.92
C LEU A 149 19.84 -0.17 -5.40
N ASP A 150 20.72 -0.45 -6.34
CA ASP A 150 21.63 0.51 -6.96
C ASP A 150 22.40 1.38 -5.94
N GLY A 151 22.89 0.75 -4.87
CA GLY A 151 23.62 1.42 -3.79
C GLY A 151 22.77 2.23 -2.81
N ARG A 152 21.46 2.37 -3.04
CA ARG A 152 20.52 3.09 -2.18
C ARG A 152 19.89 2.18 -1.13
N ARG A 153 19.51 2.78 0.01
CA ARG A 153 18.70 2.16 1.04
C ARG A 153 17.27 2.65 0.89
N LEU A 154 16.35 1.77 0.48
CA LEU A 154 14.98 2.12 0.16
C LEU A 154 14.02 1.54 1.19
N ALA A 155 13.01 2.31 1.54
CA ALA A 155 11.94 1.96 2.45
C ALA A 155 10.56 2.23 1.84
N ASP A 156 9.51 1.94 2.60
CA ASP A 156 8.12 2.09 2.19
C ASP A 156 7.84 3.48 1.58
N GLY A 157 7.21 3.47 0.41
CA GLY A 157 6.84 4.69 -0.30
C GLY A 157 5.88 5.58 0.49
N GLY A 158 5.16 5.00 1.47
CA GLY A 158 4.23 5.73 2.34
C GLY A 158 4.90 6.81 3.20
N LEU A 159 6.20 6.70 3.46
CA LEU A 159 6.94 7.77 4.15
C LEU A 159 6.92 9.09 3.37
N ARG A 160 6.80 9.04 2.04
CA ARG A 160 6.81 10.23 1.15
C ARG A 160 5.51 10.43 0.37
N ALA A 161 4.77 9.35 0.09
CA ALA A 161 3.56 9.40 -0.72
C ALA A 161 2.64 8.21 -0.39
N VAL A 162 2.03 8.22 0.82
CA VAL A 162 1.06 7.18 1.20
C VAL A 162 -0.13 7.15 0.24
N LEU A 163 -0.50 8.32 -0.31
CA LEU A 163 -1.43 8.49 -1.43
C LEU A 163 -0.67 9.20 -2.56
N PRO A 164 -0.15 8.48 -3.58
CA PRO A 164 0.82 8.99 -4.55
C PRO A 164 0.20 9.90 -5.63
N LEU A 165 -0.45 10.99 -5.23
CA LEU A 165 -1.12 11.94 -6.13
C LEU A 165 -0.14 12.69 -7.03
N ALA A 166 0.98 13.18 -6.48
CA ALA A 166 1.95 13.94 -7.26
C ALA A 166 2.54 13.16 -8.46
N PRO A 167 2.95 11.88 -8.33
CA PRO A 167 3.30 11.08 -9.50
C PRO A 167 2.12 10.87 -10.47
N ALA A 168 0.88 10.73 -9.96
CA ALA A 168 -0.28 10.52 -10.81
C ALA A 168 -0.58 11.72 -11.72
N GLN A 169 -0.28 12.95 -11.30
CA GLN A 169 -0.41 14.16 -12.14
C GLN A 169 0.46 14.12 -13.40
N ARG A 170 1.51 13.31 -13.43
CA ARG A 170 2.40 13.16 -14.59
C ARG A 170 1.82 12.27 -15.68
N ILE A 171 0.68 11.61 -15.43
CA ILE A 171 0.01 10.73 -16.38
C ILE A 171 -1.19 11.48 -16.97
N PRO A 172 -1.26 11.66 -18.29
CA PRO A 172 -2.42 12.22 -18.95
C PRO A 172 -3.67 11.38 -18.65
N ALA A 173 -4.70 11.98 -18.07
CA ALA A 173 -5.94 11.32 -17.72
C ALA A 173 -7.08 12.34 -17.58
N ASP A 174 -8.32 11.93 -17.86
CA ASP A 174 -9.51 12.73 -17.60
C ASP A 174 -10.03 12.50 -16.17
N LEU A 175 -9.79 11.31 -15.63
CA LEU A 175 -10.25 10.88 -14.31
C LEU A 175 -9.14 10.17 -13.54
N VAL A 176 -8.94 10.58 -12.29
CA VAL A 176 -8.10 9.87 -11.32
C VAL A 176 -8.96 9.37 -10.17
N VAL A 177 -9.10 8.06 -10.05
CA VAL A 177 -9.75 7.43 -8.90
C VAL A 177 -8.66 7.08 -7.87
N ALA A 178 -8.66 7.78 -6.75
CA ALA A 178 -7.68 7.66 -5.69
C ALA A 178 -8.25 6.88 -4.51
N VAL A 179 -7.89 5.60 -4.39
CA VAL A 179 -8.35 4.76 -3.28
C VAL A 179 -7.40 4.91 -2.10
N HIS A 180 -7.85 5.64 -1.08
CA HIS A 180 -7.08 5.97 0.11
C HIS A 180 -7.44 5.04 1.27
N VAL A 181 -6.58 4.07 1.55
CA VAL A 181 -6.67 3.12 2.67
C VAL A 181 -5.62 3.36 3.74
N GLY A 182 -4.78 4.36 3.55
CA GLY A 182 -3.76 4.80 4.49
C GLY A 182 -4.35 5.51 5.72
N PRO A 183 -3.50 5.98 6.62
CA PRO A 183 -3.89 6.76 7.79
C PRO A 183 -4.63 8.05 7.43
N GLY A 184 -5.53 8.48 8.30
CA GLY A 184 -6.23 9.75 8.22
C GLY A 184 -6.68 10.23 9.59
N PHE A 185 -7.08 11.49 9.70
CA PHE A 185 -7.55 12.06 10.97
C PHE A 185 -9.03 11.73 11.26
N ASP A 186 -9.75 11.20 10.27
CA ASP A 186 -11.11 10.67 10.38
C ASP A 186 -11.18 9.24 10.93
N GLU A 187 -10.02 8.62 11.25
CA GLU A 187 -9.97 7.24 11.72
C GLU A 187 -10.62 7.06 13.10
N ARG A 188 -11.41 6.01 13.21
CA ARG A 188 -12.01 5.56 14.46
C ARG A 188 -11.10 4.57 15.17
N LEU A 189 -11.03 4.68 16.48
CA LEU A 189 -10.41 3.65 17.31
C LEU A 189 -11.26 2.36 17.22
N PRO A 190 -10.64 1.17 17.18
CA PRO A 190 -11.38 -0.07 17.34
C PRO A 190 -12.13 -0.04 18.69
N PRO A 191 -13.30 -0.70 18.78
CA PRO A 191 -14.03 -0.79 20.05
C PRO A 191 -13.12 -1.33 21.16
N ALA A 192 -13.18 -0.74 22.36
CA ALA A 192 -12.38 -1.12 23.51
C ALA A 192 -12.56 -2.58 23.97
N SER A 193 -13.55 -3.28 23.42
CA SER A 193 -13.90 -4.68 23.69
C SER A 193 -13.05 -5.72 22.93
N ALA A 194 -12.17 -5.33 22.01
CA ALA A 194 -11.24 -6.27 21.43
C ALA A 194 -10.11 -6.55 22.44
N PRO A 195 -10.01 -7.75 23.03
CA PRO A 195 -8.93 -8.07 23.93
C PRO A 195 -7.63 -8.15 23.12
N SER A 196 -6.90 -7.06 23.00
CA SER A 196 -5.54 -7.10 22.49
C SER A 196 -4.66 -7.76 23.55
N ARG A 197 -4.54 -9.06 23.50
CA ARG A 197 -3.73 -9.84 24.46
C ARG A 197 -2.23 -9.50 24.41
N LEU A 198 -1.78 -8.72 23.44
CA LEU A 198 -0.41 -8.24 23.34
C LEU A 198 -0.41 -6.86 22.64
N LEU A 199 -0.47 -5.81 23.44
CA LEU A 199 -0.14 -4.46 22.96
C LEU A 199 1.33 -4.46 22.50
N PRO A 200 1.64 -3.81 21.35
CA PRO A 200 3.03 -3.61 20.95
C PRO A 200 3.81 -2.90 22.07
N PRO A 201 5.12 -3.15 22.19
CA PRO A 201 5.96 -2.40 23.13
C PRO A 201 5.74 -0.89 22.99
N PRO A 202 5.84 -0.09 24.08
CA PRO A 202 5.52 1.34 24.03
C PRO A 202 6.27 2.11 22.95
N LEU A 203 7.55 1.78 22.69
CA LEU A 203 8.34 2.41 21.62
C LEU A 203 7.79 2.11 20.23
N VAL A 204 7.38 0.87 19.96
CA VAL A 204 6.78 0.47 18.68
C VAL A 204 5.45 1.21 18.45
N ARG A 205 4.67 1.36 19.51
CA ARG A 205 3.40 2.10 19.46
C ARG A 205 3.62 3.59 19.22
N ALA A 206 4.54 4.23 19.95
CA ALA A 206 4.87 5.64 19.76
C ALA A 206 5.40 5.93 18.34
N HIS A 207 6.25 5.02 17.80
CA HIS A 207 6.71 5.12 16.42
C HIS A 207 5.55 5.05 15.42
N GLY A 208 4.67 4.05 15.56
CA GLY A 208 3.52 3.89 14.69
C GLY A 208 2.52 5.06 14.77
N GLU A 209 2.35 5.68 15.96
CA GLU A 209 1.54 6.90 16.12
C GLU A 209 2.16 8.09 15.37
N ALA A 210 3.48 8.28 15.47
CA ALA A 210 4.18 9.34 14.75
C ALA A 210 4.09 9.15 13.23
N GLU A 211 4.38 7.94 12.73
CA GLU A 211 4.24 7.63 11.31
C GLU A 211 2.81 7.88 10.81
N ARG A 212 1.81 7.42 11.57
CA ARG A 212 0.39 7.62 11.23
C ARG A 212 0.05 9.11 11.08
N ILE A 213 0.48 9.95 12.01
CA ILE A 213 0.21 11.41 11.96
C ILE A 213 0.87 12.02 10.73
N MET A 214 2.14 11.69 10.47
CA MET A 214 2.88 12.22 9.31
C MET A 214 2.27 11.78 7.99
N MET A 215 1.90 10.51 7.85
CA MET A 215 1.26 9.99 6.64
C MET A 215 -0.14 10.57 6.42
N ALA A 216 -0.93 10.75 7.50
CA ALA A 216 -2.25 11.38 7.42
C ALA A 216 -2.15 12.82 6.93
N ALA A 217 -1.28 13.62 7.54
CA ALA A 217 -1.06 15.02 7.14
C ALA A 217 -0.56 15.13 5.68
N GLN A 218 0.29 14.19 5.26
CA GLN A 218 0.80 14.13 3.89
C GLN A 218 -0.33 13.82 2.89
N ALA A 219 -1.22 12.87 3.20
CA ALA A 219 -2.34 12.53 2.34
C ALA A 219 -3.34 13.69 2.21
N GLU A 220 -3.69 14.32 3.32
CA GLU A 220 -4.59 15.49 3.32
C GLU A 220 -4.01 16.65 2.48
N ARG A 221 -2.71 16.92 2.67
CA ARG A 221 -2.02 17.94 1.90
C ARG A 221 -2.03 17.60 0.41
N ALA A 222 -1.71 16.38 0.02
CA ALA A 222 -1.69 15.95 -1.37
C ALA A 222 -3.09 16.09 -2.04
N ILE A 223 -4.16 15.79 -1.30
CA ILE A 223 -5.54 15.97 -1.78
C ILE A 223 -5.86 17.46 -1.92
N ALA A 224 -5.51 18.28 -0.94
CA ALA A 224 -5.79 19.72 -0.94
C ALA A 224 -5.02 20.48 -2.05
N GLU A 225 -3.82 20.02 -2.37
CA GLU A 225 -2.95 20.59 -3.40
C GLU A 225 -3.25 20.04 -4.82
N TRP A 226 -4.28 19.18 -5.00
CA TRP A 226 -4.63 18.70 -6.34
C TRP A 226 -5.08 19.87 -7.22
N PRO A 227 -4.45 20.10 -8.39
CA PRO A 227 -4.77 21.27 -9.21
C PRO A 227 -6.20 21.19 -9.74
N ARG A 228 -6.90 22.33 -9.77
CA ARG A 228 -8.29 22.42 -10.23
C ARG A 228 -8.46 22.22 -11.74
N ASP A 229 -7.40 22.46 -12.49
CA ASP A 229 -7.29 22.31 -13.94
C ASP A 229 -6.72 20.95 -14.36
N ALA A 230 -6.36 20.11 -13.40
CA ALA A 230 -5.95 18.73 -13.64
C ALA A 230 -7.16 17.81 -13.88
N ALA A 231 -6.89 16.52 -14.11
CA ALA A 231 -7.92 15.49 -14.21
C ALA A 231 -8.91 15.52 -13.03
N LYS A 232 -10.18 15.17 -13.27
CA LYS A 232 -11.16 15.02 -12.17
C LYS A 232 -10.61 14.02 -11.14
N LEU A 233 -10.46 14.46 -9.89
CA LEU A 233 -10.03 13.59 -8.78
C LEU A 233 -11.24 13.09 -8.02
N VAL A 234 -11.38 11.76 -7.95
CA VAL A 234 -12.34 11.07 -7.08
C VAL A 234 -11.58 10.36 -5.98
N VAL A 235 -11.68 10.87 -4.76
CA VAL A 235 -11.05 10.24 -3.58
C VAL A 235 -12.03 9.27 -2.95
N VAL A 236 -11.64 8.00 -2.91
CA VAL A 236 -12.40 6.92 -2.27
C VAL A 236 -11.71 6.53 -0.98
N ARG A 237 -12.41 6.67 0.15
CA ARG A 237 -11.92 6.29 1.49
C ARG A 237 -12.78 5.18 2.09
N PRO A 238 -12.49 3.92 1.76
CA PRO A 238 -13.37 2.80 2.11
C PRO A 238 -13.29 2.38 3.58
N VAL A 239 -12.13 2.55 4.22
CA VAL A 239 -11.86 2.02 5.57
C VAL A 239 -11.15 3.08 6.40
N ALA A 240 -11.87 3.63 7.38
CA ALA A 240 -11.35 4.63 8.33
C ALA A 240 -11.11 3.98 9.71
N GLU A 241 -10.12 3.08 9.80
CA GLU A 241 -9.77 2.36 11.03
C GLU A 241 -8.29 2.46 11.33
N ARG A 242 -7.96 2.59 12.63
CA ARG A 242 -6.58 2.51 13.13
C ARG A 242 -6.13 1.05 13.28
N GLU A 243 -4.82 0.86 13.35
CA GLU A 243 -4.15 -0.40 13.74
C GLU A 243 -4.47 -1.63 12.86
N ALA A 244 -4.91 -1.41 11.63
CA ALA A 244 -5.31 -2.48 10.70
C ALA A 244 -4.16 -3.02 9.82
N THR A 245 -2.90 -2.63 10.06
CA THR A 245 -1.75 -2.98 9.19
C THR A 245 -1.59 -4.49 8.98
N PHE A 246 -1.86 -5.31 10.01
CA PHE A 246 -1.75 -6.77 9.95
C PHE A 246 -3.09 -7.48 10.22
N ALA A 247 -4.21 -6.81 9.99
CA ALA A 247 -5.56 -7.34 10.25
C ALA A 247 -6.04 -8.22 9.07
N VAL A 248 -5.29 -9.28 8.78
CA VAL A 248 -5.59 -10.20 7.67
C VAL A 248 -6.92 -10.96 7.81
N GLN A 249 -7.48 -11.05 9.02
CA GLN A 249 -8.79 -11.65 9.27
C GLN A 249 -9.97 -10.81 8.76
N GLU A 250 -9.76 -9.53 8.44
CA GLU A 250 -10.80 -8.58 8.05
C GLU A 250 -10.89 -8.39 6.51
N MET A 251 -10.18 -9.21 5.75
CA MET A 251 -10.01 -8.99 4.30
C MET A 251 -11.35 -8.94 3.54
N ASP A 252 -12.30 -9.82 3.85
CA ASP A 252 -13.61 -9.82 3.17
C ASP A 252 -14.42 -8.56 3.45
N ARG A 253 -14.30 -8.02 4.66
CA ARG A 253 -14.94 -6.76 5.04
C ARG A 253 -14.31 -5.58 4.31
N TYR A 254 -12.97 -5.53 4.24
CA TYR A 254 -12.25 -4.47 3.52
C TYR A 254 -12.51 -4.52 2.01
N LEU A 255 -12.55 -5.72 1.42
CA LEU A 255 -12.88 -5.88 0.01
C LEU A 255 -14.27 -5.30 -0.30
N ARG A 256 -15.30 -5.70 0.47
CA ARG A 256 -16.66 -5.15 0.32
C ARG A 256 -16.70 -3.65 0.52
N ALA A 257 -16.03 -3.13 1.55
CA ALA A 257 -15.95 -1.70 1.80
C ALA A 257 -15.35 -0.93 0.61
N GLY A 258 -14.29 -1.49 -0.02
CA GLY A 258 -13.69 -0.94 -1.22
C GLY A 258 -14.66 -0.86 -2.39
N TYR A 259 -15.38 -1.94 -2.64
CA TYR A 259 -16.40 -2.00 -3.68
C TYR A 259 -17.51 -0.97 -3.45
N ASP A 260 -18.15 -1.00 -2.27
CA ASP A 260 -19.29 -0.16 -1.94
C ASP A 260 -18.94 1.34 -1.95
N ALA A 261 -17.79 1.70 -1.39
CA ALA A 261 -17.34 3.09 -1.35
C ALA A 261 -17.03 3.61 -2.75
N THR A 262 -16.38 2.80 -3.60
CA THR A 262 -16.05 3.20 -4.97
C THR A 262 -17.31 3.33 -5.82
N LYS A 263 -18.22 2.37 -5.72
CA LYS A 263 -19.49 2.44 -6.44
C LYS A 263 -20.22 3.75 -6.13
N ARG A 264 -20.41 4.07 -4.83
CA ARG A 264 -21.04 5.35 -4.43
C ARG A 264 -20.32 6.57 -4.95
N ALA A 265 -19.00 6.58 -4.92
CA ALA A 265 -18.20 7.73 -5.36
C ALA A 265 -18.22 7.94 -6.89
N LEU A 266 -18.53 6.92 -7.67
CA LEU A 266 -18.64 7.01 -9.13
C LEU A 266 -20.08 7.35 -9.60
N GLU A 267 -21.08 7.20 -8.73
CA GLU A 267 -22.49 7.57 -9.00
C GLU A 267 -22.76 9.07 -8.76
N THR A 268 -21.80 9.78 -8.11
CA THR A 268 -21.82 11.24 -7.84
C THR A 268 -20.96 12.01 -8.84
#